data_fc416368d0d07e5d474d035d0527a0e7
#
_entry.id   fc416368d0d07e5d474d035d0527a0e7
#
_cell.length_a   1.000
_cell.length_b   1.000
_cell.length_c   1.000
_cell.angle_alpha   90.00
_cell.angle_beta   90.00
_cell.angle_gamma   90.00
#
_symmetry.space_group_name_H-M   'P 1'
#
loop_
_entity.id
_entity.type
_entity.pdbx_description
1 polymer ?
#
loop_
_entity_poly.entity_id
_entity_poly.type
_entity_poly.pdbx_seq_one_letter_code
_entity_poly.pdbx_strand_id
1 'polypeptide(L)'
;VQDGQDGQLPAYVGDFMRTVAKGNYLITETNAQTTGWDSRNQYPPYDGQLRQNVYGHLASGANMVEYWHWSSIHYGQETYWKGILGHDLEGNRISEEFKKVAGELRRIGTHLVNLKKRNKAAILFSHDSYHALQFMPYSWKDNYPIHKVYSALYRQNIETDIIPCDQIQDFDDYQLLVIPPLYVATDSLLDKISNFVYKGGEVVMLYKSGFCNEYSAVRPQKAPGPLRKACGFYYQEFSSIRGMALKSEAFSLNNPVAVDEWYEFLVPETAEPLACADHPFFGRWPVVTKNSFGRGHLFYIGAVPSDELLEKIVRMAAG
;
A
#
# COMPACT_ATOMS: atom_id res chain seq x y z
N VAL A 1 16.49 7.51 7.07
CA VAL A 1 17.63 6.89 7.70
C VAL A 1 17.21 6.38 9.10
N GLN A 2 18.08 6.33 10.13
CA GLN A 2 17.73 5.75 11.45
C GLN A 2 16.44 6.33 12.05
N ASP A 3 16.27 7.63 11.99
CA ASP A 3 15.08 8.34 12.52
C ASP A 3 13.77 8.01 11.79
N GLY A 4 13.85 7.53 10.56
CA GLY A 4 12.70 7.15 9.75
C GLY A 4 12.42 5.65 9.71
N GLN A 5 13.07 4.84 10.54
CA GLN A 5 12.82 3.40 10.62
C GLN A 5 11.63 3.10 11.53
N ASP A 6 10.44 3.23 10.99
CA ASP A 6 9.16 2.96 11.67
C ASP A 6 8.66 1.52 11.51
N GLY A 7 9.41 0.67 10.80
CA GLY A 7 9.03 -0.71 10.50
C GLY A 7 8.09 -0.88 9.31
N GLN A 8 7.61 0.21 8.70
CA GLN A 8 6.66 0.14 7.59
C GLN A 8 7.23 -0.55 6.35
N LEU A 9 8.47 -0.25 5.96
CA LEU A 9 9.07 -0.82 4.75
C LEU A 9 9.28 -2.35 4.88
N PRO A 10 9.87 -2.89 5.95
CA PRO A 10 9.91 -4.34 6.17
C PRO A 10 8.53 -4.99 6.18
N ALA A 11 7.53 -4.36 6.79
CA ALA A 11 6.16 -4.86 6.81
C ALA A 11 5.55 -4.90 5.41
N TYR A 12 5.69 -3.83 4.62
CA TYR A 12 5.21 -3.77 3.24
C TYR A 12 5.80 -4.88 2.36
N VAL A 13 7.13 -5.02 2.39
CA VAL A 13 7.82 -6.05 1.60
C VAL A 13 7.42 -7.44 2.07
N GLY A 14 7.34 -7.66 3.37
CA GLY A 14 6.93 -8.94 3.95
C GLY A 14 5.50 -9.33 3.62
N ASP A 15 4.56 -8.40 3.73
CA ASP A 15 3.15 -8.64 3.41
C ASP A 15 2.96 -8.93 1.91
N PHE A 16 3.73 -8.25 1.04
CA PHE A 16 3.75 -8.54 -0.39
C PHE A 16 4.33 -9.93 -0.68
N MET A 17 5.49 -10.26 -0.11
CA MET A 17 6.15 -11.56 -0.31
C MET A 17 5.30 -12.72 0.22
N ARG A 18 4.67 -12.57 1.37
CA ARG A 18 3.78 -13.59 1.94
C ARG A 18 2.65 -13.93 0.97
N THR A 19 2.03 -12.95 0.36
CA THR A 19 0.91 -13.17 -0.56
C THR A 19 1.39 -13.82 -1.86
N VAL A 20 2.48 -13.32 -2.45
CA VAL A 20 3.06 -13.90 -3.68
C VAL A 20 3.52 -15.35 -3.46
N ALA A 21 4.16 -15.64 -2.34
CA ALA A 21 4.59 -16.98 -1.96
C ALA A 21 3.43 -17.89 -1.50
N LYS A 22 2.23 -17.32 -1.30
CA LYS A 22 1.07 -18.04 -0.73
C LYS A 22 1.36 -18.69 0.63
N GLY A 23 2.20 -18.05 1.42
CA GLY A 23 2.59 -18.55 2.74
C GLY A 23 3.77 -17.83 3.35
N ASN A 24 4.34 -18.45 4.39
CA ASN A 24 5.52 -17.93 5.05
C ASN A 24 6.71 -17.84 4.08
N TYR A 25 7.64 -16.95 4.36
CA TYR A 25 8.81 -16.69 3.54
C TYR A 25 10.09 -16.63 4.37
N LEU A 26 11.23 -16.48 3.73
CA LEU A 26 12.54 -16.38 4.35
C LEU A 26 13.19 -15.06 3.95
N ILE A 27 13.82 -14.37 4.93
CA ILE A 27 14.71 -13.25 4.66
C ILE A 27 16.10 -13.82 4.55
N THR A 28 16.62 -13.87 3.34
CA THR A 28 17.94 -14.46 3.03
C THR A 28 19.08 -13.45 3.07
N GLU A 29 18.74 -12.16 3.25
CA GLU A 29 19.72 -11.10 3.47
C GLU A 29 19.09 -9.89 4.16
N THR A 30 19.72 -9.41 5.21
CA THR A 30 19.49 -8.08 5.79
C THR A 30 20.77 -7.57 6.43
N ASN A 31 20.93 -6.25 6.53
CA ASN A 31 22.12 -5.64 7.07
C ASN A 31 22.25 -5.83 8.58
N ALA A 32 23.49 -6.07 9.06
CA ALA A 32 23.80 -6.22 10.49
C ALA A 32 24.06 -4.87 11.18
N GLN A 33 24.97 -4.06 10.66
CA GLN A 33 25.45 -2.85 11.34
C GLN A 33 25.16 -1.55 10.61
N THR A 34 24.48 -1.59 9.49
CA THR A 34 24.30 -0.41 8.65
C THR A 34 22.88 -0.27 8.18
N THR A 35 22.31 0.94 8.29
CA THR A 35 21.13 1.35 7.56
C THR A 35 21.60 2.20 6.37
N GLY A 36 21.36 1.75 5.15
CA GLY A 36 21.89 2.35 3.93
C GLY A 36 22.43 1.26 3.00
N TRP A 37 22.71 1.61 1.75
CA TRP A 37 23.00 0.61 0.72
C TRP A 37 24.35 0.80 0.00
N ASP A 38 25.08 1.85 0.29
CA ASP A 38 26.34 2.15 -0.40
C ASP A 38 27.39 2.71 0.57
N SER A 39 28.63 2.91 0.08
CA SER A 39 29.74 3.43 0.88
C SER A 39 29.52 4.84 1.45
N ARG A 40 28.57 5.60 0.94
CA ARG A 40 28.24 6.96 1.38
C ARG A 40 27.17 6.97 2.46
N ASN A 41 26.38 5.90 2.56
CA ASN A 41 25.22 5.77 3.44
C ASN A 41 25.49 4.72 4.52
N GLN A 42 26.49 4.96 5.35
CA GLN A 42 26.93 4.06 6.43
C GLN A 42 26.37 4.49 7.80
N TYR A 43 25.05 4.57 7.90
CA TYR A 43 24.38 4.99 9.13
C TYR A 43 24.25 3.82 10.12
N PRO A 44 24.84 3.89 11.33
CA PRO A 44 24.66 2.82 12.31
C PRO A 44 23.22 2.82 12.84
N PRO A 45 22.63 1.64 13.07
CA PRO A 45 21.31 1.56 13.70
C PRO A 45 21.38 2.04 15.16
N TYR A 46 20.28 2.59 15.65
CA TYR A 46 20.11 2.86 17.07
C TYR A 46 19.87 1.56 17.83
N ASP A 47 20.09 1.58 19.15
CA ASP A 47 19.84 0.43 19.99
C ASP A 47 18.35 0.00 19.89
N GLY A 48 18.13 -1.27 19.63
CA GLY A 48 16.81 -1.83 19.42
C GLY A 48 16.33 -1.89 17.97
N GLN A 49 16.95 -1.18 17.03
CA GLN A 49 16.52 -1.22 15.61
C GLN A 49 16.81 -2.56 14.93
N LEU A 50 17.88 -3.26 15.30
CA LEU A 50 18.13 -4.62 14.84
C LEU A 50 16.99 -5.55 15.28
N ARG A 51 16.61 -5.45 16.54
CA ARG A 51 15.50 -6.21 17.11
C ARG A 51 14.16 -5.85 16.45
N GLN A 52 13.87 -4.57 16.25
CA GLN A 52 12.68 -4.08 15.53
C GLN A 52 12.58 -4.69 14.13
N ASN A 53 13.71 -4.70 13.38
CA ASN A 53 13.75 -5.25 12.02
C ASN A 53 13.39 -6.75 12.03
N VAL A 54 14.00 -7.55 12.90
CA VAL A 54 13.71 -8.99 13.01
C VAL A 54 12.24 -9.25 13.33
N TYR A 55 11.71 -8.59 14.36
CA TYR A 55 10.32 -8.80 14.75
C TYR A 55 9.33 -8.24 13.73
N GLY A 56 9.70 -7.20 12.99
CA GLY A 56 8.91 -6.71 11.85
C GLY A 56 8.77 -7.77 10.75
N HIS A 57 9.86 -8.43 10.37
CA HIS A 57 9.83 -9.53 9.41
C HIS A 57 9.01 -10.72 9.92
N LEU A 58 9.22 -11.11 11.19
CA LEU A 58 8.46 -12.22 11.79
C LEU A 58 6.96 -11.90 11.88
N ALA A 59 6.59 -10.67 12.21
CA ALA A 59 5.20 -10.22 12.26
C ALA A 59 4.53 -10.29 10.88
N SER A 60 5.29 -10.07 9.79
CA SER A 60 4.80 -10.23 8.42
C SER A 60 4.81 -11.68 7.91
N GLY A 61 5.32 -12.64 8.69
CA GLY A 61 5.28 -14.08 8.37
C GLY A 61 6.62 -14.69 7.94
N ALA A 62 7.74 -14.03 8.17
CA ALA A 62 9.04 -14.64 7.94
C ALA A 62 9.33 -15.78 8.95
N ASN A 63 9.90 -16.88 8.46
CA ASN A 63 10.36 -18.01 9.27
C ASN A 63 11.88 -17.97 9.54
N MET A 64 12.60 -17.10 8.85
CA MET A 64 14.06 -16.96 8.98
C MET A 64 14.44 -15.51 8.68
N VAL A 65 15.46 -15.03 9.38
CA VAL A 65 16.14 -13.77 9.09
C VAL A 65 17.63 -14.05 9.07
N GLU A 66 18.27 -13.82 7.93
CA GLU A 66 19.68 -14.03 7.70
C GLU A 66 20.39 -12.69 7.52
N TYR A 67 21.54 -12.53 8.21
CA TYR A 67 22.29 -11.28 8.18
C TYR A 67 23.44 -11.32 7.19
N TRP A 68 23.61 -10.26 6.44
CA TRP A 68 24.84 -9.91 5.78
C TRP A 68 25.67 -9.04 6.72
N HIS A 69 26.68 -9.57 7.41
CA HIS A 69 27.19 -10.92 7.53
C HIS A 69 27.86 -11.10 8.91
N TRP A 70 28.61 -12.22 9.12
CA TRP A 70 29.17 -12.53 10.43
C TRP A 70 30.24 -11.53 10.85
N SER A 71 31.29 -11.33 10.03
CA SER A 71 32.36 -10.38 10.30
C SER A 71 32.46 -9.33 9.19
N SER A 72 32.87 -8.12 9.56
CA SER A 72 33.10 -7.03 8.60
C SER A 72 34.08 -7.43 7.51
N ILE A 73 33.88 -6.94 6.27
CA ILE A 73 34.67 -7.34 5.10
C ILE A 73 36.04 -6.72 5.13
N HIS A 74 37.10 -7.55 4.95
CA HIS A 74 38.49 -7.14 5.02
C HIS A 74 39.15 -6.87 3.67
N TYR A 75 38.54 -7.34 2.56
CA TYR A 75 39.16 -7.30 1.24
C TYR A 75 38.19 -6.83 0.17
N GLY A 76 38.74 -6.24 -0.89
CA GLY A 76 37.97 -5.81 -2.05
C GLY A 76 37.31 -4.45 -1.87
N GLN A 77 36.34 -4.16 -2.70
CA GLN A 77 35.67 -2.86 -2.74
C GLN A 77 34.68 -2.64 -1.59
N GLU A 78 34.17 -3.73 -1.00
CA GLU A 78 33.07 -3.69 -0.02
C GLU A 78 33.57 -3.66 1.44
N THR A 79 34.77 -3.23 1.68
CA THR A 79 35.33 -3.12 3.05
C THR A 79 34.59 -2.14 3.95
N TYR A 80 33.67 -1.34 3.39
CA TYR A 80 32.74 -0.50 4.14
C TYR A 80 31.56 -1.29 4.76
N TRP A 81 31.26 -2.51 4.29
CA TRP A 81 30.23 -3.34 4.89
C TRP A 81 30.67 -3.96 6.20
N LYS A 82 29.82 -3.79 7.21
CA LYS A 82 30.04 -4.22 8.58
C LYS A 82 29.15 -5.41 8.92
N GLY A 83 29.76 -6.46 9.45
CA GLY A 83 29.07 -7.67 9.93
C GLY A 83 28.58 -7.55 11.38
N ILE A 84 28.19 -8.68 11.95
CA ILE A 84 27.86 -8.80 13.39
C ILE A 84 29.07 -8.46 14.24
N LEU A 85 30.28 -8.90 13.83
CA LEU A 85 31.54 -8.52 14.43
C LEU A 85 32.19 -7.35 13.69
N GLY A 86 32.99 -6.54 14.40
CA GLY A 86 33.76 -5.45 13.81
C GLY A 86 34.86 -5.93 12.85
N HIS A 87 35.60 -4.99 12.24
CA HIS A 87 36.81 -5.32 11.45
C HIS A 87 37.94 -5.91 12.31
N ASP A 88 37.92 -5.66 13.60
CA ASP A 88 38.81 -6.25 14.59
C ASP A 88 38.43 -7.69 14.96
N LEU A 89 37.36 -8.23 14.39
CA LEU A 89 36.75 -9.54 14.66
C LEU A 89 36.27 -9.70 16.12
N GLU A 90 36.13 -8.59 16.82
CA GLU A 90 35.67 -8.56 18.21
C GLU A 90 34.17 -8.22 18.28
N GLY A 91 33.58 -8.54 19.42
CA GLY A 91 32.21 -8.20 19.73
C GLY A 91 32.04 -6.69 19.97
N ASN A 92 30.90 -6.15 19.56
CA ASN A 92 30.57 -4.76 19.73
C ASN A 92 29.09 -4.59 20.14
N ARG A 93 28.61 -3.34 20.22
CA ARG A 93 27.23 -3.03 20.57
C ARG A 93 26.19 -3.83 19.75
N ILE A 94 26.42 -4.00 18.44
CA ILE A 94 25.54 -4.75 17.55
C ILE A 94 25.55 -6.25 17.84
N SER A 95 26.76 -6.82 18.12
CA SER A 95 26.86 -8.24 18.46
C SER A 95 26.15 -8.57 19.78
N GLU A 96 26.11 -7.64 20.73
CA GLU A 96 25.33 -7.81 21.96
C GLU A 96 23.82 -7.77 21.72
N GLU A 97 23.37 -6.87 20.87
CA GLU A 97 21.96 -6.85 20.48
C GLU A 97 21.57 -8.12 19.72
N PHE A 98 22.41 -8.58 18.78
CA PHE A 98 22.22 -9.84 18.07
C PHE A 98 22.12 -11.04 19.04
N LYS A 99 23.00 -11.14 20.01
CA LYS A 99 22.96 -12.19 21.04
C LYS A 99 21.64 -12.19 21.80
N LYS A 100 21.16 -10.99 22.17
CA LYS A 100 19.89 -10.81 22.86
C LYS A 100 18.73 -11.32 22.00
N VAL A 101 18.62 -10.89 20.74
CA VAL A 101 17.57 -11.30 19.81
C VAL A 101 17.64 -12.81 19.55
N ALA A 102 18.83 -13.36 19.27
CA ALA A 102 19.02 -14.79 19.07
C ALA A 102 18.63 -15.61 20.32
N GLY A 103 18.91 -15.11 21.51
CA GLY A 103 18.48 -15.72 22.76
C GLY A 103 16.98 -15.71 22.97
N GLU A 104 16.30 -14.60 22.57
CA GLU A 104 14.85 -14.51 22.58
C GLU A 104 14.23 -15.53 21.62
N LEU A 105 14.70 -15.58 20.37
CA LEU A 105 14.18 -16.48 19.34
C LEU A 105 14.45 -17.96 19.68
N ARG A 106 15.55 -18.27 20.35
CA ARG A 106 15.81 -19.64 20.84
C ARG A 106 14.76 -20.11 21.84
N ARG A 107 14.21 -19.18 22.66
CA ARG A 107 13.17 -19.52 23.65
C ARG A 107 11.77 -19.62 23.04
N ILE A 108 11.45 -18.73 22.10
CA ILE A 108 10.07 -18.59 21.60
C ILE A 108 9.88 -18.99 20.14
N GLY A 109 10.97 -19.28 19.41
CA GLY A 109 10.92 -19.49 17.95
C GLY A 109 10.00 -20.63 17.53
N THR A 110 9.92 -21.70 18.31
CA THR A 110 9.00 -22.82 18.04
C THR A 110 7.53 -22.41 18.07
N HIS A 111 7.18 -21.32 18.76
CA HIS A 111 5.83 -20.76 18.78
C HIS A 111 5.58 -19.76 17.66
N LEU A 112 6.64 -19.27 17.00
CA LEU A 112 6.55 -18.26 15.94
C LEU A 112 6.61 -18.86 14.54
N VAL A 113 7.27 -20.02 14.37
CA VAL A 113 7.42 -20.68 13.07
C VAL A 113 6.03 -21.09 12.52
N ASN A 114 5.83 -20.79 11.25
CA ASN A 114 4.61 -21.14 10.51
C ASN A 114 3.31 -20.49 11.04
N LEU A 115 3.41 -19.45 11.86
CA LEU A 115 2.24 -18.64 12.18
C LEU A 115 1.65 -18.04 10.91
N LYS A 116 0.32 -18.06 10.82
CA LYS A 116 -0.39 -17.52 9.65
C LYS A 116 -1.15 -16.26 10.04
N LYS A 117 -0.88 -15.19 9.33
CA LYS A 117 -1.74 -14.00 9.41
C LYS A 117 -3.10 -14.28 8.75
N ARG A 118 -4.13 -13.67 9.30
CA ARG A 118 -5.50 -13.69 8.76
C ARG A 118 -6.01 -12.26 8.73
N ASN A 119 -5.60 -11.55 7.70
CA ASN A 119 -5.97 -10.16 7.52
C ASN A 119 -7.41 -10.05 7.01
N LYS A 120 -8.09 -8.96 7.41
CA LYS A 120 -9.45 -8.64 6.94
C LYS A 120 -9.46 -7.50 5.92
N ALA A 121 -8.32 -6.90 5.68
CA ALA A 121 -8.12 -5.90 4.65
C ALA A 121 -7.14 -6.41 3.59
N ALA A 122 -7.35 -5.99 2.33
CA ALA A 122 -6.42 -6.26 1.25
C ALA A 122 -6.26 -5.04 0.32
N ILE A 123 -5.06 -4.92 -0.25
CA ILE A 123 -4.76 -4.01 -1.36
C ILE A 123 -4.72 -4.85 -2.63
N LEU A 124 -5.47 -4.45 -3.65
CA LEU A 124 -5.37 -5.08 -4.97
C LEU A 124 -4.17 -4.52 -5.73
N PHE A 125 -3.25 -5.39 -6.13
CA PHE A 125 -2.09 -5.05 -6.94
C PHE A 125 -2.27 -5.53 -8.38
N SER A 126 -2.27 -4.61 -9.33
CA SER A 126 -2.36 -4.90 -10.76
C SER A 126 -1.05 -4.58 -11.46
N HIS A 127 -0.31 -5.61 -11.88
CA HIS A 127 0.89 -5.44 -12.71
C HIS A 127 0.56 -4.71 -14.01
N ASP A 128 -0.55 -5.06 -14.65
CA ASP A 128 -0.96 -4.45 -15.93
C ASP A 128 -1.25 -2.97 -15.76
N SER A 129 -1.98 -2.58 -14.70
CA SER A 129 -2.23 -1.16 -14.39
C SER A 129 -0.94 -0.43 -14.04
N TYR A 130 -0.06 -1.04 -13.24
CA TYR A 130 1.24 -0.47 -12.91
C TYR A 130 2.06 -0.17 -14.17
N HIS A 131 2.25 -1.16 -15.04
CA HIS A 131 3.04 -0.99 -16.26
C HIS A 131 2.38 -0.06 -17.27
N ALA A 132 1.06 -0.14 -17.46
CA ALA A 132 0.34 0.76 -18.35
C ALA A 132 0.46 2.23 -17.91
N LEU A 133 0.31 2.51 -16.61
CA LEU A 133 0.45 3.88 -16.08
C LEU A 133 1.89 4.38 -16.13
N GLN A 134 2.90 3.51 -16.04
CA GLN A 134 4.30 3.89 -16.26
C GLN A 134 4.61 4.19 -17.73
N PHE A 135 3.98 3.48 -18.65
CA PHE A 135 4.17 3.66 -20.09
C PHE A 135 3.43 4.88 -20.64
N MET A 136 2.25 5.18 -20.09
CA MET A 136 1.45 6.32 -20.54
C MET A 136 2.08 7.66 -20.13
N PRO A 137 1.93 8.72 -20.94
CA PRO A 137 2.51 10.03 -20.65
C PRO A 137 1.76 10.79 -19.54
N TYR A 138 1.28 10.10 -18.54
CA TYR A 138 0.70 10.68 -17.32
C TYR A 138 1.76 11.12 -16.32
N SER A 139 2.80 11.72 -16.71
CA SER A 139 4.09 12.01 -16.12
C SER A 139 4.08 12.62 -14.70
N TRP A 140 3.58 11.88 -13.74
CA TRP A 140 3.67 12.22 -12.32
C TRP A 140 4.71 11.37 -11.61
N LYS A 141 5.12 11.79 -10.43
CA LYS A 141 6.16 11.12 -9.66
C LYS A 141 5.79 9.68 -9.29
N ASP A 142 4.52 9.43 -9.05
CA ASP A 142 4.00 8.11 -8.69
C ASP A 142 2.63 7.89 -9.33
N ASN A 143 2.62 7.29 -10.52
CA ASN A 143 1.39 6.97 -11.24
C ASN A 143 0.63 5.78 -10.63
N TYR A 144 1.26 5.01 -9.74
CA TYR A 144 0.65 3.86 -9.08
C TYR A 144 1.01 3.85 -7.59
N PRO A 145 0.27 4.59 -6.76
CA PRO A 145 0.65 4.94 -5.38
C PRO A 145 0.41 3.80 -4.37
N ILE A 146 0.92 2.60 -4.63
CA ILE A 146 0.71 1.44 -3.75
C ILE A 146 1.33 1.64 -2.36
N HIS A 147 2.52 2.26 -2.29
CA HIS A 147 3.15 2.56 -1.00
C HIS A 147 2.33 3.54 -0.17
N LYS A 148 1.72 4.53 -0.82
CA LYS A 148 0.84 5.51 -0.17
C LYS A 148 -0.41 4.82 0.40
N VAL A 149 -1.01 3.92 -0.39
CA VAL A 149 -2.16 3.13 0.06
C VAL A 149 -1.78 2.24 1.25
N TYR A 150 -0.64 1.55 1.16
CA TYR A 150 -0.14 0.72 2.26
C TYR A 150 0.12 1.56 3.52
N SER A 151 0.76 2.73 3.37
CA SER A 151 1.00 3.66 4.48
C SER A 151 -0.28 4.09 5.18
N ALA A 152 -1.33 4.37 4.42
CA ALA A 152 -2.62 4.79 4.98
C ALA A 152 -3.26 3.71 5.86
N LEU A 153 -3.08 2.42 5.51
CA LEU A 153 -3.54 1.28 6.33
C LEU A 153 -2.62 1.05 7.52
N TYR A 154 -1.30 1.00 7.28
CA TYR A 154 -0.28 0.74 8.29
C TYR A 154 -0.34 1.73 9.47
N ARG A 155 -0.42 3.03 9.18
CA ARG A 155 -0.53 4.09 10.21
C ARG A 155 -1.79 4.01 11.06
N GLN A 156 -2.80 3.30 10.57
CA GLN A 156 -4.05 3.06 11.30
C GLN A 156 -4.07 1.69 12.00
N ASN A 157 -2.95 0.95 12.00
CA ASN A 157 -2.82 -0.41 12.52
C ASN A 157 -3.81 -1.40 11.86
N ILE A 158 -4.12 -1.18 10.58
CA ILE A 158 -4.92 -2.12 9.78
C ILE A 158 -3.96 -3.06 9.05
N GLU A 159 -3.88 -4.27 9.55
CA GLU A 159 -3.08 -5.32 8.91
C GLU A 159 -3.69 -5.72 7.57
N THR A 160 -2.86 -5.84 6.55
CA THR A 160 -3.34 -5.95 5.17
C THR A 160 -2.54 -6.98 4.36
N ASP A 161 -3.21 -7.65 3.43
CA ASP A 161 -2.57 -8.43 2.39
C ASP A 161 -2.42 -7.58 1.11
N ILE A 162 -1.40 -7.84 0.31
CA ILE A 162 -1.24 -7.21 -1.01
C ILE A 162 -1.45 -8.31 -2.05
N ILE A 163 -2.60 -8.30 -2.71
CA ILE A 163 -3.04 -9.40 -3.55
C ILE A 163 -2.87 -9.05 -5.03
N PRO A 164 -2.04 -9.79 -5.79
CA PRO A 164 -2.00 -9.66 -7.24
C PRO A 164 -3.35 -10.01 -7.88
N CYS A 165 -3.84 -9.13 -8.76
CA CYS A 165 -5.16 -9.27 -9.39
C CYS A 165 -5.35 -10.56 -10.19
N ASP A 166 -4.27 -11.12 -10.75
CA ASP A 166 -4.25 -12.38 -11.51
C ASP A 166 -4.35 -13.64 -10.63
N GLN A 167 -4.15 -13.50 -9.32
CA GLN A 167 -4.22 -14.62 -8.37
C GLN A 167 -5.54 -14.71 -7.62
N ILE A 168 -6.46 -13.79 -7.86
CA ILE A 168 -7.71 -13.68 -7.09
C ILE A 168 -8.77 -14.64 -7.65
N GLN A 169 -9.26 -15.53 -6.80
CA GLN A 169 -10.46 -16.31 -7.07
C GLN A 169 -11.73 -15.61 -6.55
N ASP A 170 -11.70 -15.18 -5.29
CA ASP A 170 -12.77 -14.43 -4.61
C ASP A 170 -12.17 -13.52 -3.53
N PHE A 171 -13.04 -12.79 -2.80
CA PHE A 171 -12.67 -11.90 -1.71
C PHE A 171 -13.34 -12.30 -0.38
N ASP A 172 -13.82 -13.51 -0.26
CA ASP A 172 -14.70 -13.94 0.85
C ASP A 172 -14.02 -13.85 2.23
N ASP A 173 -12.69 -13.89 2.30
CA ASP A 173 -11.93 -13.74 3.55
C ASP A 173 -11.79 -12.27 4.02
N TYR A 174 -12.07 -11.30 3.16
CA TYR A 174 -11.84 -9.88 3.43
C TYR A 174 -13.12 -9.12 3.78
N GLN A 175 -12.95 -8.00 4.43
CA GLN A 175 -14.00 -7.03 4.76
C GLN A 175 -13.76 -5.68 4.09
N LEU A 176 -12.48 -5.33 3.88
CA LEU A 176 -12.05 -4.09 3.25
C LEU A 176 -11.10 -4.36 2.09
N LEU A 177 -11.39 -3.79 0.93
CA LEU A 177 -10.45 -3.70 -0.19
C LEU A 177 -10.06 -2.25 -0.42
N VAL A 178 -8.75 -1.99 -0.52
CA VAL A 178 -8.24 -0.69 -0.98
C VAL A 178 -7.58 -0.90 -2.34
N ILE A 179 -8.08 -0.19 -3.34
CA ILE A 179 -7.74 -0.43 -4.74
C ILE A 179 -7.01 0.80 -5.27
N PRO A 180 -5.67 0.72 -5.46
CA PRO A 180 -4.92 1.71 -6.23
C PRO A 180 -5.51 1.87 -7.63
N PRO A 181 -5.07 2.86 -8.45
CA PRO A 181 -5.63 3.05 -9.78
C PRO A 181 -5.67 1.75 -10.60
N LEU A 182 -6.83 1.12 -10.66
CA LEU A 182 -7.08 -0.11 -11.42
C LEU A 182 -7.37 0.24 -12.88
N TYR A 183 -6.37 0.83 -13.54
CA TYR A 183 -6.49 1.40 -14.88
C TYR A 183 -6.80 0.36 -15.94
N VAL A 184 -6.12 -0.79 -15.88
CA VAL A 184 -6.34 -1.96 -16.72
C VAL A 184 -6.99 -3.06 -15.91
N ALA A 185 -8.13 -3.56 -16.35
CA ALA A 185 -8.83 -4.66 -15.69
C ALA A 185 -9.70 -5.46 -16.66
N THR A 186 -9.85 -6.76 -16.40
CA THR A 186 -10.85 -7.59 -17.05
C THR A 186 -12.25 -7.28 -16.52
N ASP A 187 -13.29 -7.53 -17.32
CA ASP A 187 -14.68 -7.42 -16.85
C ASP A 187 -14.95 -8.36 -15.67
N SER A 188 -14.40 -9.57 -15.73
CA SER A 188 -14.52 -10.56 -14.64
C SER A 188 -13.98 -10.05 -13.29
N LEU A 189 -12.85 -9.34 -13.27
CA LEU A 189 -12.31 -8.73 -12.06
C LEU A 189 -13.24 -7.62 -11.54
N LEU A 190 -13.73 -6.75 -12.43
CA LEU A 190 -14.63 -5.66 -12.07
C LEU A 190 -15.98 -6.19 -11.53
N ASP A 191 -16.47 -7.30 -12.09
CA ASP A 191 -17.67 -7.99 -11.58
C ASP A 191 -17.42 -8.60 -10.20
N LYS A 192 -16.26 -9.20 -9.94
CA LYS A 192 -15.89 -9.71 -8.61
C LYS A 192 -15.86 -8.61 -7.57
N ILE A 193 -15.28 -7.44 -7.90
CA ILE A 193 -15.27 -6.27 -7.01
C ILE A 193 -16.69 -5.80 -6.73
N SER A 194 -17.53 -5.65 -7.77
CA SER A 194 -18.93 -5.27 -7.61
C SER A 194 -19.70 -6.25 -6.73
N ASN A 195 -19.51 -7.55 -6.93
CA ASN A 195 -20.13 -8.60 -6.13
C ASN A 195 -19.65 -8.60 -4.67
N PHE A 196 -18.38 -8.29 -4.42
CA PHE A 196 -17.84 -8.12 -3.07
C PHE A 196 -18.58 -7.00 -2.33
N VAL A 197 -18.74 -5.82 -2.94
CA VAL A 197 -19.52 -4.72 -2.37
C VAL A 197 -20.97 -5.16 -2.14
N TYR A 198 -21.59 -5.79 -3.15
CA TYR A 198 -22.99 -6.23 -3.04
C TYR A 198 -23.23 -7.19 -1.86
N LYS A 199 -22.27 -8.05 -1.56
CA LYS A 199 -22.29 -8.99 -0.43
C LYS A 199 -22.02 -8.36 0.93
N GLY A 200 -21.60 -7.10 1.01
CA GLY A 200 -21.36 -6.38 2.27
C GLY A 200 -19.90 -6.00 2.52
N GLY A 201 -19.04 -6.12 1.51
CA GLY A 201 -17.66 -5.65 1.57
C GLY A 201 -17.55 -4.13 1.44
N GLU A 202 -16.53 -3.57 2.06
CA GLU A 202 -16.17 -2.16 1.96
C GLU A 202 -15.04 -1.99 0.94
N VAL A 203 -15.16 -1.00 0.05
CA VAL A 203 -14.14 -0.73 -0.97
C VAL A 203 -13.73 0.73 -0.93
N VAL A 204 -12.43 1.00 -0.90
CA VAL A 204 -11.86 2.31 -1.23
C VAL A 204 -11.15 2.19 -2.56
N MET A 205 -11.61 2.89 -3.57
CA MET A 205 -11.09 2.82 -4.93
C MET A 205 -10.55 4.18 -5.38
N LEU A 206 -9.38 4.17 -6.02
CA LEU A 206 -8.75 5.38 -6.51
C LEU A 206 -9.07 5.62 -8.00
N TYR A 207 -8.83 6.84 -8.41
CA TYR A 207 -9.00 7.39 -9.75
C TYR A 207 -8.53 6.45 -10.89
N LYS A 208 -8.99 6.69 -12.11
CA LYS A 208 -8.71 5.91 -13.34
C LYS A 208 -9.10 4.43 -13.28
N SER A 209 -9.77 3.98 -12.23
CA SER A 209 -10.16 2.57 -12.11
C SER A 209 -11.26 2.22 -13.12
N GLY A 210 -11.13 1.03 -13.76
CA GLY A 210 -12.07 0.54 -14.77
C GLY A 210 -12.01 1.26 -16.12
N PHE A 211 -10.98 2.08 -16.37
CA PHE A 211 -10.87 2.90 -17.58
C PHE A 211 -10.55 2.09 -18.84
N CYS A 212 -9.60 1.15 -18.75
CA CYS A 212 -9.20 0.27 -19.85
C CYS A 212 -9.59 -1.19 -19.60
N ASN A 213 -9.75 -1.93 -20.69
CA ASN A 213 -9.85 -3.39 -20.66
C ASN A 213 -8.47 -4.05 -20.54
N GLU A 214 -8.40 -5.38 -20.54
CA GLU A 214 -7.17 -6.19 -20.43
C GLU A 214 -6.15 -5.97 -21.56
N TYR A 215 -6.55 -5.36 -22.65
CA TYR A 215 -5.67 -4.99 -23.78
C TYR A 215 -5.17 -3.55 -23.70
N SER A 216 -5.36 -2.87 -22.55
CA SER A 216 -5.12 -1.43 -22.38
C SER A 216 -5.91 -0.55 -23.35
N ALA A 217 -6.98 -1.07 -23.94
CA ALA A 217 -7.90 -0.30 -24.77
C ALA A 217 -8.94 0.40 -23.89
N VAL A 218 -9.12 1.72 -24.11
CA VAL A 218 -10.11 2.49 -23.39
C VAL A 218 -11.52 1.94 -23.69
N ARG A 219 -12.29 1.73 -22.64
CA ARG A 219 -13.66 1.23 -22.76
C ARG A 219 -14.56 2.26 -23.43
N PRO A 220 -15.47 1.87 -24.35
CA PRO A 220 -16.39 2.79 -25.00
C PRO A 220 -17.54 3.22 -24.09
N GLN A 221 -17.75 2.55 -22.95
CA GLN A 221 -18.75 2.91 -21.96
C GLN A 221 -18.29 4.15 -21.16
N LYS A 222 -19.24 4.95 -20.67
CA LYS A 222 -18.94 6.02 -19.72
C LYS A 222 -18.18 5.44 -18.52
N ALA A 223 -17.02 6.03 -18.19
CA ALA A 223 -16.22 5.61 -17.05
C ALA A 223 -17.02 5.70 -15.72
N PRO A 224 -16.80 4.81 -14.79
CA PRO A 224 -15.84 3.72 -14.74
C PRO A 224 -16.30 2.40 -15.40
N GLY A 225 -17.08 2.47 -16.46
CA GLY A 225 -17.48 1.31 -17.25
C GLY A 225 -18.36 0.32 -16.46
N PRO A 226 -17.98 -0.98 -16.38
CA PRO A 226 -18.77 -1.98 -15.65
C PRO A 226 -18.99 -1.66 -14.18
N LEU A 227 -18.10 -0.88 -13.54
CA LEU A 227 -18.22 -0.47 -12.14
C LEU A 227 -19.26 0.64 -11.90
N ARG A 228 -19.83 1.26 -12.94
CA ARG A 228 -20.73 2.42 -12.81
C ARG A 228 -21.84 2.22 -11.78
N LYS A 229 -22.49 1.06 -11.76
CA LYS A 229 -23.55 0.76 -10.79
C LYS A 229 -23.03 0.65 -9.35
N ALA A 230 -21.91 -0.03 -9.15
CA ALA A 230 -21.30 -0.18 -7.84
C ALA A 230 -20.73 1.16 -7.33
N CYS A 231 -20.15 1.97 -8.22
CA CYS A 231 -19.66 3.31 -7.90
C CYS A 231 -20.79 4.34 -7.73
N GLY A 232 -21.95 4.13 -8.37
CA GLY A 232 -23.10 5.03 -8.30
C GLY A 232 -22.92 6.37 -9.00
N PHE A 233 -21.96 6.47 -9.90
CA PHE A 233 -21.68 7.65 -10.72
C PHE A 233 -21.13 7.25 -12.10
N TYR A 234 -21.01 8.22 -12.98
CA TYR A 234 -20.20 8.13 -14.19
C TYR A 234 -19.36 9.40 -14.37
N TYR A 235 -18.33 9.33 -15.24
CA TYR A 235 -17.66 10.53 -15.74
C TYR A 235 -17.29 10.36 -17.22
N GLN A 236 -17.11 11.50 -17.91
CA GLN A 236 -16.72 11.58 -19.31
C GLN A 236 -15.53 12.53 -19.51
N GLU A 237 -15.28 13.39 -18.53
CA GLU A 237 -14.26 14.41 -18.57
C GLU A 237 -13.33 14.28 -17.36
N PHE A 238 -12.09 14.68 -17.57
CA PHE A 238 -11.07 14.78 -16.54
C PHE A 238 -10.11 15.92 -16.84
N SER A 239 -9.37 16.39 -15.86
CA SER A 239 -8.43 17.49 -15.99
C SER A 239 -7.16 17.20 -15.24
N SER A 240 -6.03 17.78 -15.68
CA SER A 240 -4.87 17.98 -14.83
C SER A 240 -5.14 19.18 -13.91
N ILE A 241 -4.74 19.04 -12.66
CA ILE A 241 -4.89 20.11 -11.64
C ILE A 241 -3.57 20.32 -10.91
N ARG A 242 -3.49 21.42 -10.17
CA ARG A 242 -2.36 21.71 -9.28
C ARG A 242 -2.89 22.14 -7.93
N GLY A 243 -2.57 21.34 -6.90
CA GLY A 243 -2.89 21.56 -5.50
C GLY A 243 -4.27 22.18 -5.27
N MET A 244 -5.32 21.37 -5.06
CA MET A 244 -6.68 21.88 -4.94
C MET A 244 -7.24 21.62 -3.53
N ALA A 245 -7.82 22.67 -2.95
CA ALA A 245 -8.53 22.57 -1.68
C ALA A 245 -9.88 21.87 -1.86
N LEU A 246 -10.30 21.15 -0.82
CA LEU A 246 -11.59 20.46 -0.76
C LEU A 246 -12.50 21.09 0.29
N LYS A 247 -13.80 21.06 0.00
CA LYS A 247 -14.90 21.29 0.94
C LYS A 247 -15.61 19.97 1.21
N SER A 248 -15.84 19.65 2.47
CA SER A 248 -16.59 18.48 2.91
C SER A 248 -17.41 18.79 4.15
N GLU A 249 -18.63 18.28 4.22
CA GLU A 249 -19.46 18.25 5.42
C GLU A 249 -19.29 16.93 6.20
N ALA A 250 -18.78 15.89 5.52
CA ALA A 250 -18.62 14.54 6.09
C ALA A 250 -17.35 14.40 6.96
N PHE A 251 -16.32 15.22 6.70
CA PHE A 251 -15.06 15.18 7.44
C PHE A 251 -14.30 16.51 7.36
N SER A 252 -13.36 16.69 8.25
CA SER A 252 -12.42 17.83 8.24
C SER A 252 -11.01 17.37 7.89
N LEU A 253 -10.23 18.24 7.26
CA LEU A 253 -8.81 18.07 6.95
C LEU A 253 -8.02 19.20 7.60
N ASN A 254 -6.82 18.89 8.13
CA ASN A 254 -5.91 19.89 8.67
C ASN A 254 -5.33 20.77 7.55
N ASN A 255 -4.99 20.13 6.40
CA ASN A 255 -4.61 20.84 5.19
C ASN A 255 -5.76 20.75 4.18
N PRO A 256 -6.42 21.87 3.84
CA PRO A 256 -7.51 21.86 2.87
C PRO A 256 -7.04 21.50 1.45
N VAL A 257 -5.76 21.75 1.08
CA VAL A 257 -5.18 21.33 -0.20
C VAL A 257 -4.94 19.82 -0.16
N ALA A 258 -5.93 19.07 -0.61
CA ALA A 258 -6.00 17.63 -0.35
C ALA A 258 -5.95 16.76 -1.60
N VAL A 259 -5.99 17.34 -2.81
CA VAL A 259 -5.84 16.63 -4.09
C VAL A 259 -4.94 17.39 -5.04
N ASP A 260 -4.26 16.66 -5.92
CA ASP A 260 -3.33 17.22 -6.91
C ASP A 260 -3.34 16.41 -8.22
N GLU A 261 -2.67 16.90 -9.23
CA GLU A 261 -2.29 16.25 -10.49
C GLU A 261 -3.46 15.86 -11.40
N TRP A 262 -4.52 15.24 -10.89
CA TRP A 262 -5.62 14.65 -11.65
C TRP A 262 -6.97 14.92 -10.99
N TYR A 263 -8.02 15.10 -11.81
CA TYR A 263 -9.39 15.32 -11.36
C TYR A 263 -10.39 14.74 -12.36
N GLU A 264 -11.24 13.87 -11.93
CA GLU A 264 -12.35 13.30 -12.70
C GLU A 264 -13.65 14.03 -12.38
N PHE A 265 -14.41 14.41 -13.40
CA PHE A 265 -15.68 15.13 -13.24
C PHE A 265 -16.80 14.14 -12.96
N LEU A 266 -16.87 13.66 -11.73
CA LEU A 266 -17.83 12.65 -11.33
C LEU A 266 -19.25 13.22 -11.38
N VAL A 267 -20.17 12.51 -12.06
CA VAL A 267 -21.59 12.84 -12.12
C VAL A 267 -22.36 11.79 -11.31
N PRO A 268 -22.74 12.09 -10.05
CA PRO A 268 -23.47 11.16 -9.20
C PRO A 268 -24.81 10.73 -9.79
N GLU A 269 -25.15 9.44 -9.61
CA GLU A 269 -26.45 8.86 -9.91
C GLU A 269 -27.13 8.38 -8.63
N THR A 270 -26.44 7.52 -7.88
CA THR A 270 -26.85 7.03 -6.56
C THR A 270 -25.82 7.30 -5.49
N ALA A 271 -24.60 7.69 -5.88
CA ALA A 271 -23.52 7.99 -4.96
C ALA A 271 -23.77 9.30 -4.20
N GLU A 272 -23.46 9.29 -2.93
CA GLU A 272 -23.41 10.45 -2.04
C GLU A 272 -22.08 11.19 -2.24
N PRO A 273 -22.09 12.50 -2.56
CA PRO A 273 -20.89 13.33 -2.54
C PRO A 273 -20.37 13.51 -1.10
N LEU A 274 -19.12 13.14 -0.86
CA LEU A 274 -18.46 13.36 0.43
C LEU A 274 -17.59 14.61 0.44
N ALA A 275 -16.96 14.95 -0.71
CA ALA A 275 -16.17 16.17 -0.86
C ALA A 275 -16.17 16.68 -2.28
N CYS A 276 -16.19 18.00 -2.44
CA CYS A 276 -16.05 18.72 -3.69
C CYS A 276 -14.82 19.65 -3.62
N ALA A 277 -14.31 20.06 -4.80
CA ALA A 277 -13.27 21.08 -4.84
C ALA A 277 -13.79 22.43 -4.31
N ASP A 278 -12.98 23.13 -3.52
CA ASP A 278 -13.22 24.53 -3.19
C ASP A 278 -12.79 25.43 -4.36
N HIS A 279 -13.59 25.36 -5.43
CA HIS A 279 -13.29 26.05 -6.67
C HIS A 279 -14.58 26.41 -7.41
N PRO A 280 -14.73 27.62 -7.98
CA PRO A 280 -15.99 28.07 -8.62
C PRO A 280 -16.41 27.23 -9.83
N PHE A 281 -15.45 26.62 -10.54
CA PHE A 281 -15.74 25.72 -11.66
C PHE A 281 -15.74 24.25 -11.24
N PHE A 282 -14.63 23.75 -10.67
CA PHE A 282 -14.48 22.33 -10.33
C PHE A 282 -15.40 21.89 -9.17
N GLY A 283 -15.81 22.80 -8.29
CA GLY A 283 -16.72 22.52 -7.18
C GLY A 283 -18.12 22.03 -7.58
N ARG A 284 -18.44 21.99 -8.88
CA ARG A 284 -19.70 21.43 -9.39
C ARG A 284 -19.72 19.91 -9.36
N TRP A 285 -18.57 19.27 -9.33
CA TRP A 285 -18.43 17.83 -9.35
C TRP A 285 -17.75 17.35 -8.06
N PRO A 286 -18.27 16.32 -7.41
CA PRO A 286 -17.58 15.73 -6.28
C PRO A 286 -16.28 15.08 -6.75
N VAL A 287 -15.29 15.07 -5.83
CA VAL A 287 -14.04 14.35 -6.01
C VAL A 287 -14.00 13.09 -5.15
N VAL A 288 -14.73 13.10 -4.04
CA VAL A 288 -14.89 11.92 -3.18
C VAL A 288 -16.38 11.60 -3.09
N THR A 289 -16.70 10.34 -3.35
CA THR A 289 -18.08 9.83 -3.26
C THR A 289 -18.13 8.55 -2.44
N LYS A 290 -19.31 8.28 -1.87
CA LYS A 290 -19.67 7.01 -1.25
C LYS A 290 -20.94 6.50 -1.91
N ASN A 291 -20.98 5.23 -2.28
CA ASN A 291 -22.17 4.59 -2.79
C ASN A 291 -22.53 3.35 -1.99
N SER A 292 -23.79 3.19 -1.61
CA SER A 292 -24.32 1.94 -1.06
C SER A 292 -24.71 1.03 -2.20
N PHE A 293 -24.15 -0.16 -2.26
CA PHE A 293 -24.46 -1.13 -3.29
C PHE A 293 -24.65 -2.53 -2.67
N GLY A 294 -25.89 -3.00 -2.67
CA GLY A 294 -26.26 -4.19 -1.89
C GLY A 294 -26.16 -3.91 -0.40
N ARG A 295 -25.28 -4.64 0.30
CA ARG A 295 -25.07 -4.51 1.76
C ARG A 295 -23.78 -3.78 2.14
N GLY A 296 -22.91 -3.49 1.18
CA GLY A 296 -21.63 -2.82 1.38
C GLY A 296 -21.58 -1.43 0.77
N HIS A 297 -20.41 -0.82 0.84
CA HIS A 297 -20.17 0.51 0.34
C HIS A 297 -18.92 0.58 -0.54
N LEU A 298 -18.96 1.47 -1.53
CA LEU A 298 -17.81 1.81 -2.34
C LEU A 298 -17.52 3.31 -2.18
N PHE A 299 -16.34 3.61 -1.65
CA PHE A 299 -15.76 4.95 -1.60
C PHE A 299 -14.86 5.13 -2.81
N TYR A 300 -15.02 6.24 -3.51
CA TYR A 300 -14.19 6.54 -4.67
C TYR A 300 -13.53 7.90 -4.54
N ILE A 301 -12.24 7.97 -4.89
CA ILE A 301 -11.47 9.21 -4.92
C ILE A 301 -11.04 9.47 -6.36
N GLY A 302 -11.70 10.40 -7.04
CA GLY A 302 -11.49 10.74 -8.45
C GLY A 302 -10.34 11.72 -8.72
N ALA A 303 -9.36 11.78 -7.83
CA ALA A 303 -8.17 12.60 -7.94
C ALA A 303 -6.99 11.94 -7.23
N VAL A 304 -5.75 12.44 -7.42
CA VAL A 304 -4.59 12.00 -6.62
C VAL A 304 -4.74 12.59 -5.21
N PRO A 305 -5.02 11.78 -4.17
CA PRO A 305 -5.26 12.28 -2.83
C PRO A 305 -3.97 12.66 -2.10
N SER A 306 -4.05 13.58 -1.14
CA SER A 306 -3.04 13.72 -0.08
C SER A 306 -3.06 12.48 0.83
N ASP A 307 -1.99 12.30 1.63
CA ASP A 307 -1.94 11.22 2.61
C ASP A 307 -3.08 11.33 3.62
N GLU A 308 -3.33 12.56 4.13
CA GLU A 308 -4.39 12.83 5.09
C GLU A 308 -5.78 12.48 4.55
N LEU A 309 -6.07 12.85 3.30
CA LEU A 309 -7.35 12.51 2.67
C LEU A 309 -7.51 11.00 2.53
N LEU A 310 -6.49 10.32 2.04
CA LEU A 310 -6.52 8.87 1.86
C LEU A 310 -6.71 8.15 3.20
N GLU A 311 -5.95 8.53 4.23
CA GLU A 311 -6.09 7.99 5.59
C GLU A 311 -7.50 8.21 6.14
N LYS A 312 -8.08 9.39 5.91
CA LYS A 312 -9.45 9.72 6.35
C LYS A 312 -10.48 8.80 5.70
N ILE A 313 -10.42 8.62 4.38
CA ILE A 313 -11.38 7.79 3.65
C ILE A 313 -11.20 6.30 3.99
N VAL A 314 -9.96 5.82 4.12
CA VAL A 314 -9.68 4.46 4.57
C VAL A 314 -10.27 4.21 5.97
N ARG A 315 -10.12 5.17 6.90
CA ARG A 315 -10.71 5.06 8.24
C ARG A 315 -12.23 5.01 8.21
N MET A 316 -12.87 5.83 7.35
CA MET A 316 -14.33 5.81 7.21
C MET A 316 -14.85 4.49 6.64
N ALA A 317 -14.07 3.83 5.78
CA ALA A 317 -14.42 2.53 5.22
C ALA A 317 -14.14 1.37 6.18
N ALA A 318 -13.15 1.52 7.06
CA ALA A 318 -12.80 0.46 8.02
C ALA A 318 -13.74 0.41 9.24
N GLY A 319 -14.51 1.47 9.51
CA GLY A 319 -15.49 1.57 10.62
C GLY A 319 -14.85 2.12 11.87
#